data_dcb9d369bab7a2c4a6685ffc65750be9
#
_entry.id   dcb9d369bab7a2c4a6685ffc65750be9
#
_cell.length_a   1.000
_cell.length_b   1.000
_cell.length_c   1.000
_cell.angle_alpha   90.00
_cell.angle_beta   90.00
_cell.angle_gamma   90.00
#
_symmetry.space_group_name_H-M   'P 1'
#
loop_
_entity.id
_entity.type
_entity.pdbx_description
1 polymer ?
#
loop_
_entity_poly.entity_id
_entity_poly.type
_entity_poly.pdbx_seq_one_letter_code
_entity_poly.pdbx_strand_id
1 'polypeptide(L)'
;DPAATSVWMVIWTYPHITALFWHFFAHRLYKAGWPTLARRVALHSRHVTGIEIHPGATIGRGLFIDHGMGVVIGETAIVGDNVTLFHQVTLGGMSSKQVKRHPTIEDEVLIGTGTKILGDITIGARTKIGCNLVIKHDIPKDMVIFETDPENMYVRKPRRNAKNADTEEKKIPDNYIEYYI
;
A
#
# COMPACT_ATOMS: atom_id res chain seq x y z
N ASP A 1 2.48 3.96 -15.51
CA ASP A 1 3.94 4.12 -15.52
C ASP A 1 4.38 4.62 -16.91
N PRO A 2 5.06 5.80 -16.98
CA PRO A 2 5.57 6.36 -18.24
C PRO A 2 6.59 5.46 -18.96
N ALA A 3 7.26 4.57 -18.23
CA ALA A 3 8.22 3.62 -18.80
C ALA A 3 7.57 2.43 -19.52
N ALA A 4 6.25 2.20 -19.34
CA ALA A 4 5.53 1.12 -19.98
C ALA A 4 5.24 1.42 -21.45
N THR A 5 5.96 0.77 -22.36
CA THR A 5 5.81 0.97 -23.82
C THR A 5 4.78 0.03 -24.44
N SER A 6 4.42 -1.08 -23.77
CA SER A 6 3.41 -2.02 -24.23
C SER A 6 2.81 -2.84 -23.09
N VAL A 7 1.59 -3.37 -23.29
CA VAL A 7 0.93 -4.28 -22.34
C VAL A 7 1.76 -5.56 -22.14
N TRP A 8 2.38 -6.08 -23.19
CA TRP A 8 3.23 -7.26 -23.09
C TRP A 8 4.46 -7.03 -22.22
N MET A 9 5.09 -5.86 -22.32
CA MET A 9 6.18 -5.47 -21.45
C MET A 9 5.73 -5.49 -19.98
N VAL A 10 4.58 -4.90 -19.65
CA VAL A 10 4.03 -4.90 -18.27
C VAL A 10 3.83 -6.33 -17.77
N ILE A 11 3.16 -7.20 -18.56
CA ILE A 11 2.88 -8.58 -18.16
C ILE A 11 4.16 -9.36 -17.85
N TRP A 12 5.21 -9.18 -18.66
CA TRP A 12 6.43 -9.99 -18.56
C TRP A 12 7.50 -9.41 -17.64
N THR A 13 7.51 -8.11 -17.39
CA THR A 13 8.62 -7.47 -16.67
C THR A 13 8.23 -6.83 -15.34
N TYR A 14 6.93 -6.62 -15.07
CA TYR A 14 6.49 -5.99 -13.84
C TYR A 14 6.32 -7.03 -12.73
N PRO A 15 7.10 -6.96 -11.64
CA PRO A 15 7.14 -8.01 -10.62
C PRO A 15 5.79 -8.17 -9.88
N HIS A 16 4.98 -7.11 -9.78
CA HIS A 16 3.69 -7.20 -9.11
C HIS A 16 2.69 -8.11 -9.84
N ILE A 17 2.73 -8.19 -11.15
CA ILE A 17 1.87 -9.11 -11.92
C ILE A 17 2.18 -10.56 -11.52
N THR A 18 3.46 -10.91 -11.48
CA THR A 18 3.91 -12.23 -11.02
C THR A 18 3.55 -12.49 -9.55
N ALA A 19 3.71 -11.48 -8.68
CA ALA A 19 3.37 -11.60 -7.27
C ALA A 19 1.86 -11.84 -7.05
N LEU A 20 1.00 -11.09 -7.75
CA LEU A 20 -0.45 -11.26 -7.69
C LEU A 20 -0.91 -12.61 -8.27
N PHE A 21 -0.28 -13.08 -9.35
CA PHE A 21 -0.53 -14.41 -9.91
C PHE A 21 -0.26 -15.51 -8.86
N TRP A 22 0.89 -15.51 -8.22
CA TRP A 22 1.20 -16.47 -7.16
C TRP A 22 0.33 -16.32 -5.92
N HIS A 23 0.01 -15.08 -5.55
CA HIS A 23 -0.89 -14.81 -4.42
C HIS A 23 -2.28 -15.41 -4.65
N PHE A 24 -2.83 -15.33 -5.87
CA PHE A 24 -4.11 -15.94 -6.20
C PHE A 24 -4.17 -17.44 -5.88
N PHE A 25 -3.13 -18.20 -6.21
CA PHE A 25 -3.04 -19.63 -5.88
C PHE A 25 -2.79 -19.85 -4.39
N ALA A 26 -1.87 -19.09 -3.79
CA ALA A 26 -1.56 -19.19 -2.37
C ALA A 26 -2.79 -18.90 -1.50
N HIS A 27 -3.55 -17.87 -1.84
CA HIS A 27 -4.77 -17.52 -1.11
C HIS A 27 -5.84 -18.62 -1.20
N ARG A 28 -6.03 -19.23 -2.36
CA ARG A 28 -6.97 -20.37 -2.53
C ARG A 28 -6.55 -21.58 -1.72
N LEU A 29 -5.28 -21.93 -1.72
CA LEU A 29 -4.75 -23.01 -0.88
C LEU A 29 -4.95 -22.72 0.61
N TYR A 30 -4.71 -21.46 1.01
CA TYR A 30 -4.91 -21.03 2.40
C TYR A 30 -6.38 -21.18 2.82
N LYS A 31 -7.32 -20.70 1.98
CA LYS A 31 -8.77 -20.83 2.21
C LYS A 31 -9.25 -22.28 2.21
N ALA A 32 -8.60 -23.15 1.45
CA ALA A 32 -8.89 -24.60 1.41
C ALA A 32 -8.31 -25.38 2.61
N GLY A 33 -7.66 -24.71 3.57
CA GLY A 33 -7.10 -25.35 4.75
C GLY A 33 -5.71 -25.96 4.56
N TRP A 34 -4.94 -25.53 3.55
CA TRP A 34 -3.57 -25.95 3.26
C TRP A 34 -2.53 -24.85 3.57
N PRO A 35 -2.45 -24.35 4.82
CA PRO A 35 -1.66 -23.15 5.12
C PRO A 35 -0.16 -23.32 4.85
N THR A 36 0.40 -24.52 5.12
CA THR A 36 1.82 -24.81 4.87
C THR A 36 2.15 -24.74 3.39
N LEU A 37 1.33 -25.35 2.52
CA LEU A 37 1.53 -25.30 1.07
C LEU A 37 1.33 -23.87 0.54
N ALA A 38 0.30 -23.17 1.02
CA ALA A 38 0.06 -21.78 0.69
C ALA A 38 1.28 -20.89 1.02
N ARG A 39 1.88 -21.06 2.20
CA ARG A 39 3.11 -20.35 2.59
C ARG A 39 4.29 -20.70 1.70
N ARG A 40 4.44 -21.94 1.29
CA ARG A 40 5.50 -22.35 0.33
C ARG A 40 5.36 -21.62 -1.02
N VAL A 41 4.13 -21.53 -1.54
CA VAL A 41 3.84 -20.79 -2.78
C VAL A 41 4.14 -19.30 -2.61
N ALA A 42 3.72 -18.69 -1.48
CA ALA A 42 4.01 -17.29 -1.20
C ALA A 42 5.51 -17.00 -1.04
N LEU A 43 6.28 -17.91 -0.42
CA LEU A 43 7.73 -17.79 -0.31
C LEU A 43 8.43 -17.89 -1.66
N HIS A 44 7.94 -18.76 -2.56
CA HIS A 44 8.44 -18.81 -3.94
C HIS A 44 8.19 -17.47 -4.65
N SER A 45 6.97 -16.92 -4.55
CA SER A 45 6.62 -15.60 -5.10
C SER A 45 7.57 -14.52 -4.61
N ARG A 46 7.78 -14.43 -3.28
CA ARG A 46 8.73 -13.50 -2.68
C ARG A 46 10.14 -13.67 -3.23
N HIS A 47 10.60 -14.90 -3.41
CA HIS A 47 11.95 -15.18 -3.89
C HIS A 47 12.18 -14.66 -5.32
N VAL A 48 11.19 -14.80 -6.20
CA VAL A 48 11.30 -14.38 -7.60
C VAL A 48 10.93 -12.91 -7.85
N THR A 49 10.17 -12.28 -6.95
CA THR A 49 9.65 -10.90 -7.17
C THR A 49 10.19 -9.88 -6.18
N GLY A 50 10.72 -10.30 -5.03
CA GLY A 50 11.05 -9.42 -3.91
C GLY A 50 9.83 -8.88 -3.15
N ILE A 51 8.60 -9.32 -3.52
CA ILE A 51 7.33 -8.89 -2.92
C ILE A 51 6.79 -10.03 -2.04
N GLU A 52 6.56 -9.74 -0.75
CA GLU A 52 5.93 -10.69 0.15
C GLU A 52 4.45 -10.35 0.36
N ILE A 53 3.56 -11.25 -0.09
CA ILE A 53 2.13 -11.16 0.22
C ILE A 53 1.75 -12.42 0.99
N HIS A 54 1.28 -12.24 2.24
CA HIS A 54 0.82 -13.38 3.02
C HIS A 54 -0.41 -14.02 2.39
N PRO A 55 -0.52 -15.36 2.31
CA PRO A 55 -1.66 -16.04 1.68
C PRO A 55 -3.02 -15.66 2.28
N GLY A 56 -3.07 -15.27 3.56
CA GLY A 56 -4.28 -14.83 4.25
C GLY A 56 -4.74 -13.41 3.90
N ALA A 57 -3.88 -12.59 3.31
CA ALA A 57 -4.22 -11.22 2.92
C ALA A 57 -5.35 -11.19 1.89
N THR A 58 -6.22 -10.19 2.01
CA THR A 58 -7.28 -9.92 1.02
C THR A 58 -6.84 -8.77 0.12
N ILE A 59 -6.79 -9.02 -1.18
CA ILE A 59 -6.36 -8.04 -2.18
C ILE A 59 -7.50 -7.77 -3.15
N GLY A 60 -7.86 -6.49 -3.28
CA GLY A 60 -8.84 -6.00 -4.24
C GLY A 60 -8.31 -5.96 -5.67
N ARG A 61 -9.07 -5.35 -6.56
CA ARG A 61 -8.74 -5.26 -7.99
C ARG A 61 -7.81 -4.08 -8.25
N GLY A 62 -6.96 -4.22 -9.26
CA GLY A 62 -6.14 -3.10 -9.73
C GLY A 62 -5.04 -2.67 -8.75
N LEU A 63 -4.59 -3.56 -7.84
CA LEU A 63 -3.41 -3.26 -7.03
C LEU A 63 -2.19 -3.09 -7.95
N PHE A 64 -1.59 -1.92 -7.89
CA PHE A 64 -0.34 -1.60 -8.57
C PHE A 64 0.80 -1.49 -7.56
N ILE A 65 1.91 -2.21 -7.79
CA ILE A 65 3.11 -2.13 -6.96
C ILE A 65 4.26 -1.72 -7.85
N ASP A 66 4.75 -0.50 -7.65
CA ASP A 66 5.86 0.02 -8.41
C ASP A 66 7.20 -0.40 -7.81
N HIS A 67 8.12 -0.86 -8.66
CA HIS A 67 9.41 -1.49 -8.31
C HIS A 67 9.29 -2.77 -7.45
N GLY A 68 8.49 -2.78 -6.42
CA GLY A 68 8.06 -3.90 -5.61
C GLY A 68 9.05 -4.45 -4.58
N MET A 69 10.36 -4.27 -4.74
CA MET A 69 11.35 -4.83 -3.84
C MET A 69 11.11 -4.43 -2.38
N GLY A 70 11.03 -5.42 -1.48
CA GLY A 70 10.85 -5.20 -0.05
C GLY A 70 9.44 -4.82 0.39
N VAL A 71 8.43 -4.90 -0.49
CA VAL A 71 7.03 -4.79 -0.10
C VAL A 71 6.64 -6.00 0.76
N VAL A 72 5.96 -5.74 1.88
CA VAL A 72 5.44 -6.78 2.77
C VAL A 72 3.97 -6.50 3.09
N ILE A 73 3.09 -7.43 2.72
CA ILE A 73 1.65 -7.40 3.04
C ILE A 73 1.33 -8.55 3.99
N GLY A 74 0.97 -8.22 5.23
CA GLY A 74 0.77 -9.18 6.31
C GLY A 74 -0.55 -9.95 6.24
N GLU A 75 -0.67 -10.98 7.09
CA GLU A 75 -1.72 -12.01 7.06
C GLU A 75 -3.16 -11.48 7.04
N THR A 76 -3.48 -10.55 7.93
CA THR A 76 -4.84 -10.02 8.06
C THR A 76 -5.01 -8.65 7.39
N ALA A 77 -4.07 -8.26 6.52
CA ALA A 77 -4.20 -7.03 5.76
C ALA A 77 -5.35 -7.15 4.74
N ILE A 78 -6.03 -6.02 4.56
CA ILE A 78 -7.06 -5.85 3.54
C ILE A 78 -6.62 -4.68 2.67
N VAL A 79 -6.56 -4.92 1.37
CA VAL A 79 -6.21 -3.90 0.37
C VAL A 79 -7.38 -3.78 -0.60
N GLY A 80 -7.93 -2.58 -0.71
CA GLY A 80 -9.05 -2.24 -1.58
C GLY A 80 -8.70 -2.20 -3.07
N ASP A 81 -9.60 -1.63 -3.84
CA ASP A 81 -9.47 -1.53 -5.30
C ASP A 81 -8.56 -0.33 -5.69
N ASN A 82 -7.79 -0.49 -6.78
CA ASN A 82 -6.95 0.56 -7.37
C ASN A 82 -5.92 1.21 -6.41
N VAL A 83 -5.42 0.44 -5.46
CA VAL A 83 -4.38 0.88 -4.53
C VAL A 83 -3.02 0.88 -5.23
N THR A 84 -2.20 1.90 -4.94
CA THR A 84 -0.82 1.99 -5.42
C THR A 84 0.15 1.92 -4.24
N LEU A 85 1.09 0.98 -4.31
CA LEU A 85 2.18 0.84 -3.36
C LEU A 85 3.52 1.02 -4.07
N PHE A 86 4.45 1.71 -3.43
CA PHE A 86 5.84 1.75 -3.87
C PHE A 86 6.68 0.71 -3.13
N HIS A 87 7.94 0.55 -3.56
CA HIS A 87 8.86 -0.39 -2.95
C HIS A 87 9.07 -0.14 -1.45
N GLN A 88 9.44 -1.19 -0.70
CA GLN A 88 9.67 -1.16 0.74
C GLN A 88 8.47 -0.73 1.60
N VAL A 89 7.26 -0.68 1.05
CA VAL A 89 6.04 -0.47 1.83
C VAL A 89 5.76 -1.70 2.68
N THR A 90 5.41 -1.48 3.95
CA THR A 90 5.04 -2.56 4.88
C THR A 90 3.63 -2.34 5.42
N LEU A 91 2.75 -3.30 5.21
CA LEU A 91 1.45 -3.43 5.87
C LEU A 91 1.59 -4.46 7.00
N GLY A 92 2.04 -3.98 8.18
CA GLY A 92 2.53 -4.81 9.28
C GLY A 92 1.56 -4.94 10.44
N GLY A 93 1.72 -6.01 11.22
CA GLY A 93 0.96 -6.24 12.45
C GLY A 93 1.65 -5.67 13.68
N MET A 94 0.85 -5.29 14.71
CA MET A 94 1.34 -4.85 16.01
C MET A 94 0.90 -5.77 17.17
N SER A 95 0.36 -6.94 16.88
CA SER A 95 -0.07 -7.91 17.89
C SER A 95 0.47 -9.30 17.59
N SER A 96 0.85 -10.05 18.63
CA SER A 96 1.20 -11.47 18.56
C SER A 96 -0.02 -12.40 18.63
N LYS A 97 -1.21 -11.87 18.90
CA LYS A 97 -2.44 -12.65 18.97
C LYS A 97 -2.98 -12.97 17.58
N GLN A 98 -3.70 -14.07 17.44
CA GLN A 98 -4.39 -14.48 16.22
C GLN A 98 -5.71 -13.72 16.04
N VAL A 99 -5.61 -12.41 15.83
CA VAL A 99 -6.72 -11.49 15.58
C VAL A 99 -6.42 -10.64 14.35
N LYS A 100 -7.39 -9.84 13.91
CA LYS A 100 -7.10 -8.75 12.96
C LYS A 100 -6.02 -7.86 13.59
N ARG A 101 -4.86 -7.73 12.93
CA ARG A 101 -3.68 -7.03 13.46
C ARG A 101 -2.87 -6.29 12.39
N HIS A 102 -3.30 -6.37 11.14
CA HIS A 102 -2.71 -5.67 10.01
C HIS A 102 -3.70 -4.65 9.45
N PRO A 103 -3.22 -3.63 8.75
CA PRO A 103 -4.06 -2.52 8.31
C PRO A 103 -5.10 -2.92 7.25
N THR A 104 -6.13 -2.08 7.18
CA THR A 104 -7.08 -2.01 6.08
C THR A 104 -6.76 -0.76 5.25
N ILE A 105 -6.48 -0.95 3.99
CA ILE A 105 -6.24 0.10 3.02
C ILE A 105 -7.47 0.16 2.12
N GLU A 106 -8.19 1.28 2.14
CA GLU A 106 -9.37 1.46 1.31
C GLU A 106 -8.99 1.77 -0.16
N ASP A 107 -10.00 2.01 -0.99
CA ASP A 107 -9.83 2.17 -2.44
C ASP A 107 -9.03 3.42 -2.82
N GLU A 108 -8.32 3.35 -3.93
CA GLU A 108 -7.58 4.46 -4.53
C GLU A 108 -6.53 5.12 -3.62
N VAL A 109 -6.05 4.39 -2.60
CA VAL A 109 -4.98 4.86 -1.72
C VAL A 109 -3.63 4.73 -2.41
N LEU A 110 -2.77 5.73 -2.21
CA LEU A 110 -1.38 5.71 -2.68
C LEU A 110 -0.45 5.76 -1.47
N ILE A 111 0.53 4.84 -1.42
CA ILE A 111 1.50 4.76 -0.32
C ILE A 111 2.92 4.84 -0.90
N GLY A 112 3.62 5.91 -0.53
CA GLY A 112 4.98 6.21 -0.97
C GLY A 112 6.03 5.24 -0.42
N THR A 113 7.19 5.28 -1.06
CA THR A 113 8.35 4.42 -0.80
C THR A 113 8.71 4.34 0.68
N GLY A 114 9.01 3.13 1.15
CA GLY A 114 9.55 2.90 2.50
C GLY A 114 8.58 3.14 3.65
N THR A 115 7.33 3.50 3.39
CA THR A 115 6.32 3.76 4.43
C THR A 115 5.82 2.48 5.08
N LYS A 116 5.67 2.52 6.41
CA LYS A 116 5.16 1.42 7.24
C LYS A 116 3.81 1.78 7.82
N ILE A 117 2.78 1.01 7.48
CA ILE A 117 1.44 1.12 8.06
C ILE A 117 1.31 -0.06 9.04
N LEU A 118 1.14 0.24 10.33
CA LEU A 118 1.29 -0.77 11.37
C LEU A 118 0.06 -0.85 12.27
N GLY A 119 -0.42 -2.07 12.49
CA GLY A 119 -1.53 -2.35 13.40
C GLY A 119 -2.87 -2.55 12.69
N ASP A 120 -3.92 -2.79 13.47
CA ASP A 120 -5.30 -2.86 12.98
C ASP A 120 -5.87 -1.44 12.84
N ILE A 121 -5.44 -0.75 11.80
CA ILE A 121 -5.84 0.63 11.50
C ILE A 121 -6.38 0.70 10.07
N THR A 122 -7.14 1.75 9.80
CA THR A 122 -7.73 1.99 8.49
C THR A 122 -7.13 3.24 7.83
N ILE A 123 -6.70 3.11 6.60
CA ILE A 123 -6.34 4.22 5.72
C ILE A 123 -7.52 4.45 4.77
N GLY A 124 -8.20 5.57 4.95
CA GLY A 124 -9.41 5.91 4.21
C GLY A 124 -9.15 6.17 2.71
N ALA A 125 -10.17 5.92 1.93
CA ALA A 125 -10.12 5.96 0.46
C ALA A 125 -9.55 7.28 -0.10
N ARG A 126 -8.85 7.19 -1.23
CA ARG A 126 -8.24 8.30 -1.96
C ARG A 126 -7.19 9.08 -1.16
N THR A 127 -6.72 8.52 -0.04
CA THR A 127 -5.63 9.09 0.76
C THR A 127 -4.29 8.87 0.06
N LYS A 128 -3.43 9.87 0.11
CA LYS A 128 -2.05 9.79 -0.38
C LYS A 128 -1.08 9.93 0.78
N ILE A 129 -0.21 8.96 0.94
CA ILE A 129 0.81 8.91 1.99
C ILE A 129 2.19 9.02 1.36
N GLY A 130 2.98 9.99 1.81
CA GLY A 130 4.35 10.23 1.36
C GLY A 130 5.32 9.10 1.71
N CYS A 131 6.59 9.33 1.43
CA CYS A 131 7.65 8.33 1.61
C CYS A 131 8.19 8.27 3.05
N ASN A 132 8.69 7.09 3.45
CA ASN A 132 9.42 6.85 4.71
C ASN A 132 8.66 7.22 5.99
N LEU A 133 7.34 7.15 5.97
CA LEU A 133 6.49 7.43 7.12
C LEU A 133 6.21 6.17 7.95
N VAL A 134 5.90 6.35 9.23
CA VAL A 134 5.42 5.28 10.11
C VAL A 134 4.05 5.66 10.65
N ILE A 135 2.99 5.03 10.13
CA ILE A 135 1.60 5.29 10.50
C ILE A 135 1.10 4.19 11.43
N LYS A 136 0.51 4.60 12.56
CA LYS A 136 0.00 3.69 13.61
C LYS A 136 -1.40 4.07 14.11
N HIS A 137 -2.10 4.91 13.38
CA HIS A 137 -3.46 5.37 13.69
C HIS A 137 -4.28 5.51 12.42
N ASP A 138 -5.59 5.52 12.56
CA ASP A 138 -6.50 5.67 11.43
C ASP A 138 -6.30 7.01 10.72
N ILE A 139 -6.41 6.97 9.40
CA ILE A 139 -6.38 8.15 8.55
C ILE A 139 -7.70 8.26 7.82
N PRO A 140 -8.43 9.38 7.94
CA PRO A 140 -9.67 9.59 7.19
C PRO A 140 -9.43 9.60 5.67
N LYS A 141 -10.50 9.39 4.92
CA LYS A 141 -10.46 9.48 3.45
C LYS A 141 -10.10 10.89 2.95
N ASP A 142 -9.61 10.95 1.71
CA ASP A 142 -9.33 12.20 1.00
C ASP A 142 -8.23 13.05 1.67
N MET A 143 -7.27 12.41 2.36
CA MET A 143 -6.17 13.06 3.04
C MET A 143 -4.86 12.96 2.26
N VAL A 144 -3.95 13.92 2.50
CA VAL A 144 -2.58 13.87 1.99
C VAL A 144 -1.62 14.07 3.16
N ILE A 145 -0.72 13.10 3.38
CA ILE A 145 0.19 13.06 4.52
C ILE A 145 1.62 13.00 4.02
N PHE A 146 2.43 13.98 4.40
CA PHE A 146 3.81 14.10 3.91
C PHE A 146 4.87 13.84 4.98
N GLU A 147 4.56 14.10 6.25
CA GLU A 147 5.50 14.00 7.35
C GLU A 147 4.81 13.50 8.60
N THR A 148 5.52 12.74 9.43
CA THR A 148 5.05 12.30 10.75
C THR A 148 5.98 12.85 11.83
N ASP A 149 6.15 14.15 11.87
CA ASP A 149 6.63 14.80 13.10
C ASP A 149 5.44 14.81 14.08
N PRO A 150 5.60 14.30 15.32
CA PRO A 150 4.54 14.33 16.33
C PRO A 150 4.02 15.75 16.64
N GLU A 151 4.82 16.77 16.40
CA GLU A 151 4.46 18.17 16.59
C GLU A 151 3.95 18.86 15.32
N ASN A 152 4.20 18.27 14.14
CA ASN A 152 3.90 18.86 12.83
C ASN A 152 3.43 17.80 11.81
N MET A 153 2.34 17.12 12.10
CA MET A 153 1.71 16.27 11.09
C MET A 153 0.98 17.14 10.08
N TYR A 154 1.61 17.40 8.94
CA TYR A 154 0.97 18.17 7.85
C TYR A 154 -0.08 17.31 7.16
N VAL A 155 -1.33 17.57 7.53
CA VAL A 155 -2.49 16.92 6.92
C VAL A 155 -3.14 17.94 5.99
N ARG A 156 -3.03 17.75 4.68
CA ARG A 156 -3.72 18.59 3.69
C ARG A 156 -5.00 17.90 3.22
N LYS A 157 -6.15 18.57 3.39
CA LYS A 157 -7.37 18.16 2.68
C LYS A 157 -7.21 18.47 1.19
N PRO A 158 -7.66 17.60 0.27
CA PRO A 158 -7.64 17.91 -1.16
C PRO A 158 -8.43 19.19 -1.43
N ARG A 159 -7.89 20.04 -2.31
CA ARG A 159 -8.59 21.26 -2.74
C ARG A 159 -9.89 20.88 -3.46
N ARG A 160 -11.01 21.01 -2.79
CA ARG A 160 -12.29 21.20 -3.47
C ARG A 160 -12.30 22.62 -4.02
N ASN A 161 -12.31 22.76 -5.36
CA ASN A 161 -12.46 23.98 -6.15
C ASN A 161 -12.37 25.30 -5.36
N ALA A 162 -11.28 26.02 -5.54
CA ALA A 162 -11.00 27.30 -4.90
C ALA A 162 -11.99 28.38 -5.37
N LYS A 163 -13.11 28.49 -4.65
CA LYS A 163 -13.85 29.73 -4.47
C LYS A 163 -14.12 29.82 -2.98
N ASN A 164 -13.40 30.68 -2.27
CA ASN A 164 -13.43 30.96 -0.83
C ASN A 164 -12.55 30.04 0.04
N ALA A 165 -11.32 30.45 0.29
CA ALA A 165 -10.54 30.00 1.44
C ALA A 165 -9.54 31.10 1.80
N ASP A 166 -9.95 31.97 2.71
CA ASP A 166 -9.06 32.74 3.58
C ASP A 166 -8.68 31.84 4.75
N THR A 167 -7.50 31.26 4.72
CA THR A 167 -6.75 30.80 5.91
C THR A 167 -5.27 30.69 5.50
N GLU A 168 -4.40 31.29 6.30
CA GLU A 168 -2.96 31.32 6.10
C GLU A 168 -2.38 29.89 6.11
N GLU A 169 -2.28 29.28 4.92
CA GLU A 169 -1.55 28.05 4.68
C GLU A 169 -0.13 28.40 4.24
N LYS A 170 0.90 27.92 4.94
CA LYS A 170 2.26 27.89 4.40
C LYS A 170 2.20 27.22 3.04
N LYS A 171 2.46 27.97 1.98
CA LYS A 171 2.48 27.49 0.59
C LYS A 171 3.55 26.42 0.43
N ILE A 172 3.13 25.19 0.37
CA ILE A 172 3.97 24.12 -0.20
C ILE A 172 3.84 24.23 -1.71
N PRO A 173 4.95 24.31 -2.48
CA PRO A 173 4.90 24.39 -3.94
C PRO A 173 4.11 23.22 -4.54
N ASP A 174 3.30 23.47 -5.56
CA ASP A 174 2.46 22.44 -6.22
C ASP A 174 3.29 21.29 -6.84
N ASN A 175 4.58 21.50 -7.08
CA ASN A 175 5.56 20.51 -7.56
C ASN A 175 6.17 19.63 -6.46
N TYR A 176 5.88 19.88 -5.18
CA TYR A 176 6.44 19.08 -4.08
C TYR A 176 5.94 17.62 -4.09
N ILE A 177 4.78 17.39 -4.68
CA ILE A 177 4.17 16.04 -4.79
C ILE A 177 4.89 15.20 -5.87
N GLU A 178 5.44 15.81 -6.92
CA GLU A 178 6.08 15.10 -8.03
C GLU A 178 7.45 14.50 -7.67
N TYR A 179 8.12 15.00 -6.61
CA TYR A 179 9.45 14.57 -6.20
C TYR A 179 9.49 13.51 -5.08
N TYR A 180 8.35 13.19 -4.45
CA TYR A 180 8.28 12.25 -3.33
C TYR A 180 7.37 11.04 -3.58
N ILE A 181 6.90 10.86 -4.82
CA ILE A 181 6.14 9.69 -5.27
C ILE A 181 7.04 8.81 -6.11
#